data_be7ecc29a929a0a7f543d91c9f8ab924
#
_entry.id   be7ecc29a929a0a7f543d91c9f8ab924
#
_cell.length_a   1.000
_cell.length_b   1.000
_cell.length_c   1.000
_cell.angle_alpha   90.00
_cell.angle_beta   90.00
_cell.angle_gamma   90.00
#
_symmetry.space_group_name_H-M   'P 1'
#
loop_
_entity.id
_entity.type
_entity.pdbx_description
1 polymer ?
#
loop_
_entity_poly.entity_id
_entity_poly.type
_entity_poly.pdbx_seq_one_letter_code
_entity_poly.pdbx_strand_id
1 'polypeptide(L)'
;SIRLFLGYDVHEPLPWHSTISRTRSLYGEEIFLDLFKQVLKMCVSKGMVRGKRQAVDSVFIKANASMDSLVEKEVLDDASAFVNELEENSEFKTTSTRKKLVEQHHAWKEEAYKGMPNATGKDKIDEFGNIIRPKYLSNHTHYSPTDSDARVSVKPGKARQLNYFGQIAVDDAHHVITGACSDFADKRDSQCIEKIVALTEENLNENDIQLEELLADGGYSSGEALEYLHKKNIDAYIPNFGQYKPFREGFVFNKELHQYECIKEGGNNAILLFKGEKT
;
A
#
# COMPACT_ATOMS: atom_id res chain seq x y z
N SER A 1 28.28 -25.18 -10.75
CA SER A 1 27.03 -25.14 -11.56
C SER A 1 25.83 -25.41 -10.68
N ILE A 2 24.71 -24.79 -10.95
CA ILE A 2 23.45 -24.93 -10.19
C ILE A 2 23.00 -26.39 -10.08
N ARG A 3 23.19 -27.20 -11.14
CA ARG A 3 22.89 -28.63 -11.11
C ARG A 3 23.62 -29.37 -9.99
N LEU A 4 24.94 -29.14 -9.87
CA LEU A 4 25.75 -29.76 -8.83
C LEU A 4 25.31 -29.34 -7.42
N PHE A 5 24.99 -28.07 -7.25
CA PHE A 5 24.46 -27.55 -5.98
C PHE A 5 23.13 -28.18 -5.58
N LEU A 6 22.27 -28.44 -6.55
CA LEU A 6 20.96 -29.08 -6.34
C LEU A 6 21.01 -30.61 -6.29
N GLY A 7 22.22 -31.22 -6.46
CA GLY A 7 22.39 -32.66 -6.43
C GLY A 7 21.94 -33.41 -7.70
N TYR A 8 21.71 -32.69 -8.81
CA TYR A 8 21.28 -33.27 -10.08
C TYR A 8 22.49 -33.74 -10.90
N ASP A 9 22.38 -34.91 -11.52
CA ASP A 9 23.35 -35.39 -12.47
C ASP A 9 23.32 -34.57 -13.77
N VAL A 10 24.37 -34.69 -14.58
CA VAL A 10 24.54 -33.93 -15.84
C VAL A 10 23.42 -34.24 -16.82
N HIS A 11 22.91 -35.45 -16.83
CA HIS A 11 21.86 -35.94 -17.74
C HIS A 11 20.44 -35.89 -17.14
N GLU A 12 20.33 -35.63 -15.85
CA GLU A 12 19.03 -35.58 -15.18
C GLU A 12 18.26 -34.31 -15.56
N PRO A 13 16.96 -34.41 -15.96
CA PRO A 13 16.21 -33.24 -16.33
C PRO A 13 15.95 -32.35 -15.11
N LEU A 14 16.26 -31.05 -15.26
CA LEU A 14 15.94 -30.06 -14.21
C LEU A 14 14.44 -29.71 -14.25
N PRO A 15 13.87 -29.33 -13.10
CA PRO A 15 12.51 -28.78 -13.09
C PRO A 15 12.38 -27.60 -14.06
N TRP A 16 11.29 -27.58 -14.80
CA TRP A 16 10.96 -26.50 -15.71
C TRP A 16 10.65 -25.21 -14.93
N HIS A 17 10.84 -24.06 -15.54
CA HIS A 17 10.51 -22.76 -14.92
C HIS A 17 9.04 -22.68 -14.43
N SER A 18 8.12 -23.38 -15.09
CA SER A 18 6.71 -23.47 -14.70
C SER A 18 6.44 -24.44 -13.54
N THR A 19 7.41 -25.26 -13.14
CA THR A 19 7.23 -26.27 -12.07
C THR A 19 6.85 -25.59 -10.76
N ILE A 20 7.51 -24.50 -10.39
CA ILE A 20 7.19 -23.73 -9.16
C ILE A 20 5.75 -23.23 -9.19
N SER A 21 5.31 -22.63 -10.33
CA SER A 21 3.95 -22.15 -10.47
C SER A 21 2.91 -23.28 -10.36
N ARG A 22 3.18 -24.44 -10.96
CA ARG A 22 2.32 -25.62 -10.86
C ARG A 22 2.29 -26.19 -9.45
N THR A 23 3.43 -26.26 -8.78
CA THR A 23 3.52 -26.72 -7.38
C THR A 23 2.72 -25.81 -6.46
N ARG A 24 2.79 -24.48 -6.66
CA ARG A 24 1.98 -23.52 -5.90
C ARG A 24 0.47 -23.72 -6.08
N SER A 25 0.03 -24.19 -7.24
CA SER A 25 -1.38 -24.49 -7.52
C SER A 25 -1.83 -25.83 -6.92
N LEU A 26 -0.91 -26.72 -6.58
CA LEU A 26 -1.21 -28.04 -6.00
C LEU A 26 -1.33 -28.01 -4.47
N TYR A 27 -0.70 -27.06 -3.83
CA TYR A 27 -0.62 -26.96 -2.36
C TYR A 27 -1.25 -25.64 -1.88
N GLY A 28 -1.91 -25.71 -0.73
CA GLY A 28 -2.45 -24.52 -0.05
C GLY A 28 -1.35 -23.61 0.50
N GLU A 29 -1.73 -22.40 0.85
CA GLU A 29 -0.84 -21.38 1.41
C GLU A 29 -0.13 -21.85 2.68
N GLU A 30 -0.85 -22.63 3.52
CA GLU A 30 -0.35 -23.11 4.81
C GLU A 30 0.96 -23.91 4.68
N ILE A 31 1.10 -24.73 3.62
CA ILE A 31 2.32 -25.53 3.41
C ILE A 31 3.54 -24.65 3.14
N PHE A 32 3.35 -23.55 2.42
CA PHE A 32 4.44 -22.61 2.16
C PHE A 32 4.80 -21.79 3.40
N LEU A 33 3.81 -21.44 4.22
CA LEU A 33 4.05 -20.77 5.49
C LEU A 33 4.78 -21.69 6.48
N ASP A 34 4.39 -22.95 6.58
CA ASP A 34 5.07 -23.94 7.40
C ASP A 34 6.52 -24.15 6.94
N LEU A 35 6.75 -24.26 5.63
CA LEU A 35 8.10 -24.35 5.08
C LEU A 35 8.92 -23.12 5.45
N PHE A 36 8.35 -21.93 5.34
CA PHE A 36 9.01 -20.68 5.73
C PHE A 36 9.41 -20.71 7.22
N LYS A 37 8.48 -21.07 8.11
CA LYS A 37 8.73 -21.18 9.56
C LYS A 37 9.82 -22.23 9.88
N GLN A 38 9.84 -23.37 9.19
CA GLN A 38 10.89 -24.37 9.35
C GLN A 38 12.27 -23.84 8.92
N VAL A 39 12.36 -23.17 7.78
CA VAL A 39 13.60 -22.54 7.31
C VAL A 39 14.08 -21.46 8.28
N LEU A 40 13.17 -20.60 8.77
CA LEU A 40 13.49 -19.59 9.76
C LEU A 40 14.04 -20.24 11.05
N LYS A 41 13.40 -21.28 11.56
CA LYS A 41 13.87 -22.03 12.73
C LYS A 41 15.28 -22.62 12.52
N MET A 42 15.57 -23.11 11.32
CA MET A 42 16.92 -23.58 10.97
C MET A 42 17.94 -22.43 10.99
N CYS A 43 17.59 -21.25 10.47
CA CYS A 43 18.44 -20.07 10.51
C CYS A 43 18.71 -19.62 11.95
N VAL A 44 17.68 -19.59 12.79
CA VAL A 44 17.83 -19.29 14.22
C VAL A 44 18.76 -20.28 14.91
N SER A 45 18.55 -21.57 14.71
CA SER A 45 19.39 -22.63 15.32
C SER A 45 20.87 -22.55 14.91
N LYS A 46 21.16 -21.96 13.77
CA LYS A 46 22.53 -21.69 13.28
C LYS A 46 23.09 -20.34 13.72
N GLY A 47 22.36 -19.58 14.53
CA GLY A 47 22.79 -18.25 15.01
C GLY A 47 22.78 -17.15 13.92
N MET A 48 22.04 -17.36 12.82
CA MET A 48 21.95 -16.40 11.73
C MET A 48 20.94 -15.27 11.99
N VAL A 49 20.07 -15.43 12.99
CA VAL A 49 19.04 -14.44 13.36
C VAL A 49 19.33 -13.96 14.77
N ARG A 50 19.51 -12.66 14.97
CA ARG A 50 19.60 -12.03 16.29
C ARG A 50 18.22 -11.64 16.81
N GLY A 51 17.33 -11.26 15.90
CA GLY A 51 15.93 -10.96 16.15
C GLY A 51 15.66 -9.59 16.74
N LYS A 52 16.58 -9.01 17.50
CA LYS A 52 16.38 -7.74 18.22
C LYS A 52 16.03 -6.57 17.33
N ARG A 53 16.73 -6.45 16.21
CA ARG A 53 16.56 -5.37 15.24
C ARG A 53 16.11 -5.91 13.89
N GLN A 54 14.96 -5.41 13.44
CA GLN A 54 14.40 -5.78 12.14
C GLN A 54 14.29 -4.56 11.23
N ALA A 55 14.61 -4.72 9.96
CA ALA A 55 14.36 -3.73 8.93
C ALA A 55 13.12 -4.12 8.12
N VAL A 56 12.21 -3.18 7.91
CA VAL A 56 10.99 -3.39 7.11
C VAL A 56 11.03 -2.51 5.87
N ASP A 57 10.70 -3.11 4.74
CA ASP A 57 10.56 -2.41 3.46
C ASP A 57 9.41 -2.99 2.64
N SER A 58 8.94 -2.22 1.68
CA SER A 58 7.82 -2.56 0.82
C SER A 58 8.18 -2.61 -0.66
N VAL A 59 7.48 -3.46 -1.39
CA VAL A 59 7.65 -3.59 -2.83
C VAL A 59 6.31 -3.82 -3.53
N PHE A 60 6.10 -3.16 -4.67
CA PHE A 60 4.99 -3.52 -5.54
C PHE A 60 5.30 -4.80 -6.30
N ILE A 61 4.41 -5.77 -6.16
CA ILE A 61 4.45 -7.06 -6.86
C ILE A 61 3.42 -6.98 -7.97
N LYS A 62 3.86 -7.06 -9.23
CA LYS A 62 2.96 -7.00 -10.39
C LYS A 62 1.96 -8.14 -10.37
N ALA A 63 0.68 -7.82 -10.46
CA ALA A 63 -0.39 -8.79 -10.62
C ALA A 63 -0.36 -9.43 -12.02
N ASN A 64 -0.89 -10.64 -12.14
CA ASN A 64 -1.07 -11.30 -13.42
C ASN A 64 -2.36 -10.83 -14.12
N ALA A 65 -2.51 -9.52 -14.24
CA ALA A 65 -3.67 -8.86 -14.84
C ALA A 65 -3.22 -7.68 -15.70
N SER A 66 -4.01 -7.34 -16.74
CA SER A 66 -3.76 -6.22 -17.64
C SER A 66 -4.58 -4.99 -17.23
N MET A 67 -4.01 -3.81 -17.38
CA MET A 67 -4.73 -2.53 -17.27
C MET A 67 -5.84 -2.40 -18.33
N ASP A 68 -5.66 -3.04 -19.51
CA ASP A 68 -6.63 -3.00 -20.59
C ASP A 68 -7.87 -3.86 -20.32
N SER A 69 -7.77 -4.80 -19.36
CA SER A 69 -8.87 -5.67 -18.94
C SER A 69 -9.68 -5.13 -17.78
N LEU A 70 -9.39 -3.90 -17.33
CA LEU A 70 -10.15 -3.26 -16.27
C LEU A 70 -11.59 -3.00 -16.68
N VAL A 71 -12.51 -3.41 -15.82
CA VAL A 71 -13.95 -3.23 -15.98
C VAL A 71 -14.45 -2.22 -14.94
N GLU A 72 -15.35 -1.35 -15.36
CA GLU A 72 -16.03 -0.43 -14.46
C GLU A 72 -16.90 -1.23 -13.48
N LYS A 73 -16.86 -0.85 -12.20
CA LYS A 73 -17.74 -1.44 -11.19
C LYS A 73 -19.16 -0.97 -11.47
N GLU A 74 -19.98 -1.82 -12.05
CA GLU A 74 -21.40 -1.55 -12.36
C GLU A 74 -22.29 -1.35 -11.11
N VAL A 75 -21.69 -1.47 -9.95
CA VAL A 75 -22.32 -1.66 -8.63
C VAL A 75 -23.24 -0.54 -8.19
N LEU A 76 -23.33 0.60 -8.90
CA LEU A 76 -24.05 1.75 -8.35
C LEU A 76 -25.45 1.96 -8.91
N ASP A 77 -25.67 1.72 -10.17
CA ASP A 77 -27.04 1.76 -10.72
C ASP A 77 -27.79 0.49 -10.26
N ASP A 78 -27.10 -0.65 -10.22
CA ASP A 78 -27.60 -1.91 -9.67
C ASP A 78 -27.70 -1.88 -8.13
N ALA A 79 -26.85 -1.15 -7.41
CA ALA A 79 -26.96 -1.07 -5.95
C ALA A 79 -28.20 -0.33 -5.49
N SER A 80 -28.64 0.70 -6.23
CA SER A 80 -29.89 1.38 -5.94
C SER A 80 -31.09 0.47 -6.28
N ALA A 81 -31.04 -0.25 -7.38
CA ALA A 81 -32.04 -1.25 -7.76
C ALA A 81 -32.06 -2.42 -6.80
N PHE A 82 -30.88 -2.97 -6.44
CA PHE A 82 -30.72 -4.06 -5.48
C PHE A 82 -31.12 -3.68 -4.06
N VAL A 83 -30.85 -2.45 -3.63
CA VAL A 83 -31.28 -1.91 -2.34
C VAL A 83 -32.80 -1.77 -2.32
N ASN A 84 -33.40 -1.28 -3.40
CA ASN A 84 -34.87 -1.16 -3.52
C ASN A 84 -35.52 -2.54 -3.55
N GLU A 85 -34.95 -3.52 -4.28
CA GLU A 85 -35.42 -4.90 -4.33
C GLU A 85 -35.29 -5.61 -2.97
N LEU A 86 -34.21 -5.34 -2.20
CA LEU A 86 -34.05 -5.82 -0.83
C LEU A 86 -35.04 -5.16 0.14
N GLU A 87 -35.34 -3.87 -0.04
CA GLU A 87 -36.36 -3.17 0.77
C GLU A 87 -37.78 -3.68 0.49
N GLU A 88 -38.08 -4.08 -0.75
CA GLU A 88 -39.36 -4.64 -1.14
C GLU A 88 -39.56 -6.10 -0.73
N ASN A 89 -38.48 -6.89 -0.70
CA ASN A 89 -38.51 -8.34 -0.51
C ASN A 89 -38.05 -8.85 0.86
N SER A 90 -37.58 -7.98 1.77
CA SER A 90 -37.03 -8.43 3.05
C SER A 90 -37.43 -7.56 4.24
N GLU A 91 -37.45 -8.18 5.42
CA GLU A 91 -37.57 -7.52 6.72
C GLU A 91 -36.33 -6.62 7.06
N PHE A 92 -35.32 -6.55 6.19
CA PHE A 92 -34.11 -5.78 6.38
C PHE A 92 -34.23 -4.38 5.80
N LYS A 93 -34.44 -3.39 6.66
CA LYS A 93 -34.38 -1.97 6.29
C LYS A 93 -32.94 -1.53 6.05
N THR A 94 -32.67 -0.96 4.88
CA THR A 94 -31.36 -0.35 4.56
C THR A 94 -31.06 0.79 5.53
N THR A 95 -29.89 0.77 6.15
CA THR A 95 -29.49 1.82 7.07
C THR A 95 -29.31 3.16 6.33
N SER A 96 -29.73 4.26 6.96
CA SER A 96 -29.56 5.63 6.44
C SER A 96 -28.11 5.95 6.04
N THR A 97 -27.14 5.26 6.64
CA THR A 97 -25.72 5.37 6.34
C THR A 97 -25.37 4.81 4.95
N ARG A 98 -25.99 3.70 4.53
CA ARG A 98 -25.79 3.13 3.18
C ARG A 98 -26.37 4.02 2.09
N LYS A 99 -27.56 4.57 2.28
CA LYS A 99 -28.15 5.53 1.34
C LYS A 99 -27.27 6.76 1.17
N LYS A 100 -26.75 7.33 2.26
CA LYS A 100 -25.80 8.44 2.23
C LYS A 100 -24.50 8.12 1.48
N LEU A 101 -23.95 6.92 1.65
CA LEU A 101 -22.73 6.49 0.95
C LEU A 101 -22.96 6.37 -0.57
N VAL A 102 -24.11 5.85 -1.00
CA VAL A 102 -24.49 5.77 -2.41
C VAL A 102 -24.65 7.16 -3.01
N GLU A 103 -25.38 8.06 -2.33
CA GLU A 103 -25.57 9.46 -2.76
C GLU A 103 -24.25 10.23 -2.84
N GLN A 104 -23.37 10.07 -1.84
CA GLN A 104 -22.03 10.68 -1.84
C GLN A 104 -21.16 10.17 -2.99
N HIS A 105 -21.27 8.89 -3.33
CA HIS A 105 -20.51 8.32 -4.44
C HIS A 105 -21.05 8.80 -5.79
N HIS A 106 -22.37 8.93 -5.96
CA HIS A 106 -22.95 9.53 -7.16
C HIS A 106 -22.53 10.99 -7.34
N ALA A 107 -22.61 11.79 -6.27
CA ALA A 107 -22.17 13.19 -6.29
C ALA A 107 -20.67 13.31 -6.61
N TRP A 108 -19.83 12.45 -6.02
CA TRP A 108 -18.41 12.40 -6.32
C TRP A 108 -18.13 11.97 -7.77
N LYS A 109 -18.86 10.97 -8.30
CA LYS A 109 -18.74 10.52 -9.69
C LYS A 109 -19.07 11.65 -10.66
N GLU A 110 -20.17 12.37 -10.42
CA GLU A 110 -20.55 13.54 -11.23
C GLU A 110 -19.53 14.68 -11.17
N GLU A 111 -18.98 14.96 -10.00
CA GLU A 111 -17.99 16.02 -9.81
C GLU A 111 -16.64 15.65 -10.44
N ALA A 112 -16.21 14.41 -10.32
CA ALA A 112 -14.98 13.90 -10.95
C ALA A 112 -15.07 13.95 -12.49
N TYR A 113 -16.25 13.73 -13.06
CA TYR A 113 -16.46 13.83 -14.51
C TYR A 113 -16.58 15.28 -15.01
N LYS A 114 -17.06 16.22 -14.16
CA LYS A 114 -17.23 17.64 -14.54
C LYS A 114 -15.91 18.40 -14.66
N GLY A 115 -14.86 17.96 -13.98
CA GLY A 115 -13.61 18.72 -13.82
C GLY A 115 -12.40 18.20 -14.60
N MET A 116 -12.51 17.16 -15.44
CA MET A 116 -11.35 16.62 -16.14
C MET A 116 -11.01 17.40 -17.41
N PRO A 117 -9.88 18.10 -17.43
CA PRO A 117 -9.36 18.63 -18.68
C PRO A 117 -8.95 17.47 -19.57
N ASN A 118 -9.33 17.50 -20.84
CA ASN A 118 -8.80 16.61 -21.85
C ASN A 118 -7.27 16.65 -21.80
N ALA A 119 -6.62 15.53 -21.65
CA ALA A 119 -5.15 15.44 -21.65
C ALA A 119 -4.52 15.94 -22.96
N THR A 120 -5.33 16.16 -24.00
CA THR A 120 -4.90 16.64 -25.33
C THR A 120 -5.50 17.99 -25.72
N GLY A 121 -6.31 18.61 -24.86
CA GLY A 121 -6.97 19.90 -25.17
C GLY A 121 -8.00 19.82 -26.33
N LYS A 122 -8.36 18.62 -26.80
CA LYS A 122 -9.40 18.40 -27.80
C LYS A 122 -10.43 17.43 -27.23
N ASP A 123 -11.67 17.88 -27.11
CA ASP A 123 -12.77 17.00 -26.76
C ASP A 123 -12.98 15.98 -27.89
N LYS A 124 -12.90 14.71 -27.55
CA LYS A 124 -13.33 13.64 -28.47
C LYS A 124 -14.84 13.62 -28.42
N ILE A 125 -15.46 13.72 -29.58
CA ILE A 125 -16.92 13.69 -29.76
C ILE A 125 -17.25 12.32 -30.38
N ASP A 126 -18.27 11.64 -29.84
CA ASP A 126 -18.80 10.43 -30.44
C ASP A 126 -19.65 10.73 -31.70
N GLU A 127 -20.11 9.68 -32.36
CA GLU A 127 -20.95 9.78 -33.59
C GLU A 127 -22.31 10.48 -33.33
N PHE A 128 -22.72 10.61 -32.07
CA PHE A 128 -23.95 11.29 -31.64
C PHE A 128 -23.71 12.72 -31.15
N GLY A 129 -22.47 13.23 -31.23
CA GLY A 129 -22.13 14.59 -30.82
C GLY A 129 -21.88 14.76 -29.31
N ASN A 130 -21.77 13.65 -28.54
CA ASN A 130 -21.48 13.73 -27.11
C ASN A 130 -19.98 13.75 -26.88
N ILE A 131 -19.54 14.51 -25.87
CA ILE A 131 -18.13 14.56 -25.47
C ILE A 131 -17.74 13.25 -24.82
N ILE A 132 -16.84 12.49 -25.46
CA ILE A 132 -16.23 11.29 -24.87
C ILE A 132 -15.21 11.73 -23.84
N ARG A 133 -15.59 11.68 -22.59
CA ARG A 133 -14.66 11.96 -21.46
C ARG A 133 -13.77 10.75 -21.24
N PRO A 134 -12.44 10.93 -21.03
CA PRO A 134 -11.56 9.84 -20.67
C PRO A 134 -12.06 9.22 -19.35
N LYS A 135 -12.26 7.91 -19.34
CA LYS A 135 -12.65 7.20 -18.12
C LYS A 135 -11.54 7.38 -17.08
N TYR A 136 -11.89 7.88 -15.90
CA TYR A 136 -10.95 7.98 -14.79
C TYR A 136 -10.74 6.58 -14.17
N LEU A 137 -9.60 5.98 -14.45
CA LEU A 137 -9.23 4.67 -13.92
C LEU A 137 -8.76 4.82 -12.45
N SER A 138 -9.58 4.39 -11.52
CA SER A 138 -9.25 4.33 -10.10
C SER A 138 -9.73 3.03 -9.47
N ASN A 139 -9.13 2.65 -8.33
CA ASN A 139 -9.55 1.48 -7.57
C ASN A 139 -10.98 1.58 -7.01
N HIS A 140 -11.53 2.79 -6.95
CA HIS A 140 -12.93 3.00 -6.54
C HIS A 140 -13.91 2.67 -7.64
N THR A 141 -13.56 2.96 -8.90
CA THR A 141 -14.44 2.85 -10.05
C THR A 141 -14.21 1.61 -10.91
N HIS A 142 -13.02 1.00 -10.83
CA HIS A 142 -12.64 -0.11 -11.67
C HIS A 142 -12.06 -1.27 -10.87
N TYR A 143 -12.16 -2.47 -11.42
CA TYR A 143 -11.51 -3.68 -10.91
C TYR A 143 -11.06 -4.56 -12.07
N SER A 144 -10.15 -5.48 -11.80
CA SER A 144 -9.77 -6.51 -12.76
C SER A 144 -10.65 -7.76 -12.58
N PRO A 145 -11.41 -8.21 -13.59
CA PRO A 145 -12.17 -9.45 -13.48
C PRO A 145 -11.28 -10.69 -13.42
N THR A 146 -10.03 -10.59 -13.92
CA THR A 146 -9.06 -11.69 -13.86
C THR A 146 -8.43 -11.83 -12.48
N ASP A 147 -8.28 -10.71 -11.76
CA ASP A 147 -7.68 -10.63 -10.43
C ASP A 147 -8.32 -9.47 -9.67
N SER A 148 -9.40 -9.78 -8.95
CA SER A 148 -10.24 -8.79 -8.26
C SER A 148 -9.54 -8.07 -7.10
N ASP A 149 -8.49 -8.67 -6.57
CA ASP A 149 -7.72 -8.14 -5.43
C ASP A 149 -6.57 -7.24 -5.87
N ALA A 150 -6.14 -7.33 -7.13
CA ALA A 150 -5.14 -6.44 -7.67
C ALA A 150 -5.62 -4.98 -7.67
N ARG A 151 -4.75 -4.06 -7.34
CA ARG A 151 -5.05 -2.63 -7.30
C ARG A 151 -4.15 -1.85 -8.25
N VAL A 152 -4.75 -0.85 -8.89
CA VAL A 152 -4.01 0.13 -9.68
C VAL A 152 -3.14 0.93 -8.74
N SER A 153 -1.83 0.86 -8.96
CA SER A 153 -0.86 1.65 -8.21
C SER A 153 0.22 2.21 -9.12
N VAL A 154 0.93 3.22 -8.63
CA VAL A 154 1.97 3.90 -9.38
C VAL A 154 3.10 4.32 -8.45
N LYS A 155 4.35 4.10 -8.88
CA LYS A 155 5.52 4.78 -8.29
C LYS A 155 5.86 6.00 -9.13
N PRO A 156 6.38 7.08 -8.52
CA PRO A 156 6.84 8.26 -9.26
C PRO A 156 7.77 7.87 -10.42
N GLY A 157 7.49 8.38 -11.62
CA GLY A 157 8.25 8.08 -12.84
C GLY A 157 7.98 6.72 -13.49
N LYS A 158 7.02 5.92 -12.99
CA LYS A 158 6.62 4.64 -13.60
C LYS A 158 5.18 4.69 -14.09
N ALA A 159 4.86 3.83 -15.07
CA ALA A 159 3.50 3.66 -15.55
C ALA A 159 2.61 3.03 -14.47
N ARG A 160 1.32 3.35 -14.50
CA ARG A 160 0.31 2.70 -13.67
C ARG A 160 0.21 1.21 -14.02
N GLN A 161 0.13 0.37 -13.01
CA GLN A 161 0.01 -1.08 -13.16
C GLN A 161 -0.91 -1.64 -12.09
N LEU A 162 -1.44 -2.84 -12.34
CA LEU A 162 -2.13 -3.64 -11.35
C LEU A 162 -1.09 -4.39 -10.51
N ASN A 163 -1.10 -4.15 -9.22
CA ASN A 163 -0.11 -4.68 -8.28
C ASN A 163 -0.75 -5.16 -6.98
N TYR A 164 0.03 -5.94 -6.26
CA TYR A 164 -0.07 -6.17 -4.83
C TYR A 164 1.03 -5.39 -4.10
N PHE A 165 0.86 -5.19 -2.82
CA PHE A 165 1.82 -4.51 -1.97
C PHE A 165 2.47 -5.51 -1.02
N GLY A 166 3.68 -5.95 -1.35
CA GLY A 166 4.47 -6.86 -0.51
C GLY A 166 5.21 -6.10 0.57
N GLN A 167 5.23 -6.67 1.78
CA GLN A 167 6.01 -6.19 2.92
C GLN A 167 6.96 -7.29 3.34
N ILE A 168 8.21 -6.95 3.64
CA ILE A 168 9.24 -7.88 4.08
C ILE A 168 9.91 -7.32 5.32
N ALA A 169 10.08 -8.16 6.35
CA ALA A 169 10.92 -7.90 7.51
C ALA A 169 12.20 -8.73 7.42
N VAL A 170 13.33 -8.10 7.70
CA VAL A 170 14.66 -8.69 7.56
C VAL A 170 15.48 -8.43 8.80
N ASP A 171 16.11 -9.46 9.34
CA ASP A 171 17.05 -9.38 10.46
C ASP A 171 18.36 -8.68 10.06
N ASP A 172 18.89 -7.81 10.91
CA ASP A 172 20.08 -7.01 10.63
C ASP A 172 21.41 -7.80 10.65
N ALA A 173 21.43 -8.99 11.26
CA ALA A 173 22.68 -9.73 11.44
C ALA A 173 23.15 -10.40 10.14
N HIS A 174 22.29 -11.19 9.51
CA HIS A 174 22.64 -11.94 8.29
C HIS A 174 21.56 -11.80 7.20
N HIS A 175 20.72 -10.80 7.29
CA HIS A 175 19.68 -10.48 6.30
C HIS A 175 18.70 -11.64 6.04
N VAL A 176 18.42 -12.42 7.09
CA VAL A 176 17.39 -13.46 7.04
C VAL A 176 16.01 -12.80 7.04
N ILE A 177 15.13 -13.21 6.14
CA ILE A 177 13.74 -12.78 6.13
C ILE A 177 13.02 -13.41 7.32
N THR A 178 12.47 -12.59 8.19
CA THR A 178 11.77 -12.99 9.42
C THR A 178 10.26 -12.85 9.33
N GLY A 179 9.79 -12.03 8.40
CA GLY A 179 8.38 -11.86 8.10
C GLY A 179 8.17 -11.44 6.65
N ALA A 180 7.07 -11.93 6.06
CA ALA A 180 6.64 -11.50 4.74
C ALA A 180 5.12 -11.56 4.65
N CYS A 181 4.49 -10.49 4.18
CA CYS A 181 3.06 -10.46 3.93
C CYS A 181 2.73 -9.62 2.70
N SER A 182 1.51 -9.76 2.21
CA SER A 182 1.00 -8.93 1.12
C SER A 182 -0.24 -8.17 1.57
N ASP A 183 -0.49 -7.04 0.93
CA ASP A 183 -1.67 -6.21 1.11
C ASP A 183 -2.10 -5.60 -0.22
N PHE A 184 -3.20 -4.83 -0.20
CA PHE A 184 -3.68 -4.12 -1.38
C PHE A 184 -2.72 -2.97 -1.74
N ALA A 185 -2.44 -2.81 -3.04
CA ALA A 185 -1.46 -1.85 -3.53
C ALA A 185 -1.93 -0.37 -3.53
N ASP A 186 -3.11 -0.09 -3.02
CA ASP A 186 -3.63 1.25 -2.76
C ASP A 186 -3.41 1.71 -1.32
N LYS A 187 -2.87 0.86 -0.46
CA LYS A 187 -2.43 1.22 0.89
C LYS A 187 -1.10 1.97 0.88
N ARG A 188 -0.84 2.69 1.96
CA ARG A 188 0.45 3.32 2.27
C ARG A 188 1.28 2.40 3.17
N ASP A 189 2.60 2.57 3.16
CA ASP A 189 3.52 1.82 4.02
C ASP A 189 3.10 1.88 5.49
N SER A 190 2.77 3.07 5.99
CA SER A 190 2.34 3.28 7.38
C SER A 190 1.07 2.53 7.77
N GLN A 191 0.20 2.21 6.81
CA GLN A 191 -1.03 1.43 7.06
C GLN A 191 -0.78 -0.09 7.10
N CYS A 192 0.40 -0.53 6.67
CA CYS A 192 0.77 -1.95 6.63
C CYS A 192 1.69 -2.35 7.78
N ILE A 193 2.21 -1.38 8.56
CA ILE A 193 3.21 -1.63 9.60
C ILE A 193 2.71 -2.59 10.69
N GLU A 194 1.48 -2.44 11.12
CA GLU A 194 0.90 -3.30 12.17
C GLU A 194 0.91 -4.76 11.75
N LYS A 195 0.52 -5.04 10.50
CA LYS A 195 0.44 -6.41 9.98
C LYS A 195 1.80 -7.07 9.89
N ILE A 196 2.79 -6.39 9.31
CA ILE A 196 4.14 -6.97 9.15
C ILE A 196 4.85 -7.12 10.50
N VAL A 197 4.69 -6.16 11.42
CA VAL A 197 5.28 -6.23 12.76
C VAL A 197 4.66 -7.36 13.56
N ALA A 198 3.33 -7.49 13.58
CA ALA A 198 2.65 -8.57 14.30
C ALA A 198 3.09 -9.94 13.81
N LEU A 199 3.17 -10.15 12.49
CA LEU A 199 3.65 -11.39 11.88
C LEU A 199 5.13 -11.67 12.23
N THR A 200 5.96 -10.64 12.19
CA THR A 200 7.38 -10.78 12.53
C THR A 200 7.57 -11.12 14.00
N GLU A 201 6.84 -10.46 14.91
CA GLU A 201 6.83 -10.81 16.34
C GLU A 201 6.39 -12.26 16.57
N GLU A 202 5.31 -12.71 15.91
CA GLU A 202 4.84 -14.10 16.00
C GLU A 202 5.95 -15.09 15.62
N ASN A 203 6.57 -14.88 14.46
CA ASN A 203 7.63 -15.75 13.96
C ASN A 203 8.89 -15.75 14.85
N LEU A 204 9.25 -14.62 15.43
CA LEU A 204 10.39 -14.51 16.34
C LEU A 204 10.06 -15.13 17.70
N ASN A 205 8.87 -14.88 18.25
CA ASN A 205 8.42 -15.43 19.54
C ASN A 205 8.33 -16.97 19.51
N GLU A 206 7.95 -17.58 18.38
CA GLU A 206 8.00 -19.05 18.20
C GLU A 206 9.42 -19.62 18.34
N ASN A 207 10.45 -18.76 18.29
CA ASN A 207 11.85 -19.12 18.43
C ASN A 207 12.49 -18.49 19.68
N ASP A 208 11.70 -18.08 20.68
CA ASP A 208 12.15 -17.46 21.93
C ASP A 208 12.97 -16.16 21.74
N ILE A 209 12.69 -15.41 20.66
CA ILE A 209 13.35 -14.15 20.33
C ILE A 209 12.33 -13.01 20.40
N GLN A 210 12.73 -11.86 20.97
CA GLN A 210 11.90 -10.66 21.03
C GLN A 210 12.39 -9.58 20.07
N LEU A 211 11.44 -8.90 19.42
CA LEU A 211 11.68 -7.71 18.60
C LEU A 211 11.82 -6.49 19.53
N GLU A 212 12.96 -5.82 19.48
CA GLU A 212 13.24 -4.63 20.32
C GLU A 212 13.29 -3.34 19.50
N GLU A 213 13.80 -3.41 18.26
CA GLU A 213 14.05 -2.25 17.40
C GLU A 213 13.52 -2.48 15.98
N LEU A 214 12.88 -1.47 15.41
CA LEU A 214 12.38 -1.48 14.04
C LEU A 214 12.97 -0.36 13.20
N LEU A 215 13.56 -0.70 12.07
CA LEU A 215 14.04 0.23 11.06
C LEU A 215 13.08 0.22 9.87
N ALA A 216 12.64 1.39 9.43
CA ALA A 216 11.86 1.52 8.20
C ALA A 216 12.12 2.88 7.54
N ASP A 217 11.73 3.04 6.29
CA ASP A 217 11.84 4.32 5.59
C ASP A 217 10.77 5.33 6.05
N GLY A 218 10.88 6.58 5.57
CA GLY A 218 9.93 7.65 5.93
C GLY A 218 8.49 7.39 5.48
N GLY A 219 8.24 6.48 4.55
CA GLY A 219 6.91 6.07 4.12
C GLY A 219 6.08 5.43 5.23
N TYR A 220 6.74 4.82 6.21
CA TYR A 220 6.12 4.22 7.39
C TYR A 220 5.81 5.24 8.50
N SER A 221 6.27 6.49 8.38
CA SER A 221 6.06 7.50 9.42
C SER A 221 4.63 8.01 9.41
N SER A 222 3.86 7.65 10.45
CA SER A 222 2.57 8.23 10.79
C SER A 222 2.39 8.21 12.30
N GLY A 223 1.50 9.07 12.82
CA GLY A 223 1.19 9.09 14.26
C GLY A 223 0.69 7.74 14.76
N GLU A 224 -0.21 7.11 14.02
CA GLU A 224 -0.78 5.78 14.34
C GLU A 224 0.28 4.69 14.37
N ALA A 225 1.17 4.66 13.35
CA ALA A 225 2.26 3.69 13.28
C ALA A 225 3.24 3.82 14.45
N LEU A 226 3.64 5.05 14.78
CA LEU A 226 4.55 5.32 15.90
C LEU A 226 3.88 5.02 17.25
N GLU A 227 2.60 5.33 17.42
CA GLU A 227 1.83 4.97 18.61
C GLU A 227 1.73 3.46 18.81
N TYR A 228 1.47 2.71 17.71
CA TYR A 228 1.43 1.25 17.74
C TYR A 228 2.76 0.66 18.20
N LEU A 229 3.88 1.10 17.61
CA LEU A 229 5.22 0.61 17.99
C LEU A 229 5.56 0.98 19.45
N HIS A 230 5.20 2.18 19.89
CA HIS A 230 5.39 2.59 21.27
C HIS A 230 4.59 1.73 22.26
N LYS A 231 3.33 1.43 21.97
CA LYS A 231 2.50 0.50 22.78
C LYS A 231 3.09 -0.90 22.88
N LYS A 232 3.82 -1.33 21.86
CA LYS A 232 4.53 -2.62 21.80
C LYS A 232 5.90 -2.58 22.49
N ASN A 233 6.37 -1.43 22.97
CA ASN A 233 7.72 -1.19 23.46
C ASN A 233 8.81 -1.52 22.42
N ILE A 234 8.55 -1.21 21.15
CA ILE A 234 9.50 -1.36 20.05
C ILE A 234 10.08 0.02 19.75
N ASP A 235 11.40 0.16 19.79
CA ASP A 235 12.10 1.39 19.44
C ASP A 235 12.07 1.59 17.91
N ALA A 236 11.41 2.66 17.46
CA ALA A 236 11.21 2.95 16.06
C ALA A 236 12.29 3.88 15.49
N TYR A 237 13.07 3.38 14.55
CA TYR A 237 14.04 4.16 13.77
C TYR A 237 13.46 4.47 12.38
N ILE A 238 12.48 5.35 12.35
CA ILE A 238 11.74 5.75 11.15
C ILE A 238 11.96 7.25 10.92
N PRO A 239 12.56 7.67 9.79
CA PRO A 239 12.72 9.08 9.48
C PRO A 239 11.36 9.78 9.41
N ASN A 240 11.27 10.98 9.98
CA ASN A 240 10.03 11.74 9.92
C ASN A 240 9.71 12.10 8.47
N PHE A 241 8.55 11.69 7.98
CA PHE A 241 8.08 12.01 6.64
C PHE A 241 7.63 13.46 6.60
N GLY A 242 8.33 14.26 5.78
CA GLY A 242 8.04 15.68 5.69
C GLY A 242 8.62 16.44 6.87
N GLN A 243 9.94 16.39 7.01
CA GLN A 243 10.60 17.40 7.84
C GLN A 243 10.07 18.76 7.41
N TYR A 244 9.25 19.34 8.27
CA TYR A 244 8.95 20.75 8.22
C TYR A 244 10.31 21.46 8.21
N LYS A 245 10.76 21.86 7.03
CA LYS A 245 11.92 22.73 6.93
C LYS A 245 11.42 24.07 7.41
N PRO A 246 11.73 24.48 8.66
CA PRO A 246 11.31 25.78 9.17
C PRO A 246 12.00 26.91 8.39
N PHE A 247 12.80 26.55 7.40
CA PHE A 247 13.60 27.46 6.61
C PHE A 247 12.98 27.61 5.21
N ARG A 248 12.17 28.65 5.03
CA ARG A 248 11.89 29.18 3.69
C ARG A 248 12.94 30.24 3.37
N GLU A 249 13.67 30.03 2.28
CA GLU A 249 14.64 30.99 1.79
C GLU A 249 14.01 32.39 1.69
N GLY A 250 14.59 33.35 2.39
CA GLY A 250 14.06 34.72 2.47
C GLY A 250 13.01 34.97 3.58
N PHE A 251 12.78 34.00 4.47
CA PHE A 251 11.93 34.20 5.64
C PHE A 251 12.62 33.69 6.90
N VAL A 252 12.47 34.40 8.02
CA VAL A 252 12.88 33.98 9.36
C VAL A 252 11.66 33.75 10.22
N PHE A 253 11.65 32.64 10.98
CA PHE A 253 10.58 32.37 11.92
C PHE A 253 10.82 33.11 13.24
N ASN A 254 9.90 34.03 13.58
CA ASN A 254 9.86 34.69 14.87
C ASN A 254 9.09 33.81 15.87
N LYS A 255 9.82 33.22 16.82
CA LYS A 255 9.25 32.31 17.83
C LYS A 255 8.33 33.02 18.83
N GLU A 256 8.58 34.31 19.12
CA GLU A 256 7.80 35.07 20.09
C GLU A 256 6.42 35.47 19.51
N LEU A 257 6.40 35.82 18.25
CA LEU A 257 5.18 36.25 17.56
C LEU A 257 4.51 35.13 16.76
N HIS A 258 5.08 33.89 16.75
CA HIS A 258 4.59 32.75 15.99
C HIS A 258 4.31 33.08 14.51
N GLN A 259 5.21 33.81 13.87
CA GLN A 259 5.06 34.28 12.47
C GLN A 259 6.39 34.19 11.70
N TYR A 260 6.28 34.14 10.37
CA TYR A 260 7.45 34.28 9.48
C TYR A 260 7.57 35.70 8.99
N GLU A 261 8.78 36.26 9.05
CA GLU A 261 9.13 37.61 8.60
C GLU A 261 10.02 37.53 7.36
N CYS A 262 9.71 38.33 6.34
CA CYS A 262 10.50 38.39 5.12
C CYS A 262 11.79 39.20 5.36
N ILE A 263 12.94 38.59 5.07
CA ILE A 263 14.27 39.23 5.25
C ILE A 263 14.92 39.63 3.92
N LYS A 264 14.23 39.52 2.77
CA LYS A 264 14.78 39.97 1.47
C LYS A 264 14.87 41.49 1.41
N GLU A 265 16.05 42.03 1.05
CA GLU A 265 16.20 43.45 0.74
C GLU A 265 15.23 43.86 -0.39
N GLY A 266 14.39 44.85 -0.13
CA GLY A 266 13.31 45.26 -1.05
C GLY A 266 12.00 44.44 -0.92
N GLY A 267 11.93 43.48 -0.03
CA GLY A 267 10.69 42.78 0.32
C GLY A 267 9.73 43.70 1.08
N ASN A 268 8.43 43.67 0.76
CA ASN A 268 7.39 44.49 1.37
C ASN A 268 7.06 44.10 2.82
N ASN A 269 8.03 43.81 3.68
CA ASN A 269 7.85 43.38 5.06
C ASN A 269 6.65 42.36 5.23
N ALA A 270 6.57 41.43 4.28
CA ALA A 270 5.49 40.44 4.29
C ALA A 270 5.57 39.54 5.53
N ILE A 271 4.50 39.52 6.27
CA ILE A 271 4.35 38.67 7.46
C ILE A 271 3.42 37.52 7.10
N LEU A 272 3.85 36.29 7.35
CA LEU A 272 3.01 35.10 7.22
C LEU A 272 2.56 34.67 8.61
N LEU A 273 1.31 34.90 8.90
CA LEU A 273 0.69 34.53 10.19
C LEU A 273 0.37 33.03 10.21
N PHE A 274 0.56 32.44 11.39
CA PHE A 274 0.14 31.07 11.65
C PHE A 274 -1.41 30.98 11.63
N LYS A 275 -1.97 30.14 10.76
CA LYS A 275 -3.42 29.98 10.61
C LYS A 275 -4.02 28.81 11.40
N GLY A 276 -3.25 28.19 12.27
CA GLY A 276 -3.66 27.00 13.03
C GLY A 276 -3.17 25.68 12.41
N GLU A 277 -3.20 24.66 13.21
CA GLU A 277 -2.95 23.28 12.78
C GLU A 277 -4.22 22.74 12.12
N LYS A 278 -4.07 22.06 10.99
CA LYS A 278 -5.17 21.25 10.45
C LYS A 278 -5.20 19.96 11.27
N THR A 279 -6.22 19.82 12.08
CA THR A 279 -6.59 18.54 12.70
C THR A 279 -7.08 17.56 11.64
#